data_830542141003a2b9e86f24db853fd424
#
_entry.id   830542141003a2b9e86f24db853fd424
#
_cell.length_a   1.000
_cell.length_b   1.000
_cell.length_c   1.000
_cell.angle_alpha   90.00
_cell.angle_beta   90.00
_cell.angle_gamma   90.00
#
_symmetry.space_group_name_H-M   'P 1'
#
loop_
_entity.id
_entity.type
_entity.pdbx_description
1 polymer ?
#
loop_
_entity_poly.entity_id
_entity_poly.type
_entity_poly.pdbx_seq_one_letter_code
_entity_poly.pdbx_strand_id
1 'polypeptide(L)'
;MREVSHEYSVYVGDKENYVVKAQTFSRNDALSVAHALSVQFPNFTIVIEEWRFVFSSNFLESGLFMGEVINIPAMNRKEAA
;
A
#
# COMPACT_ATOMS: atom_id res chain seq x y z
N MET A 1 -4.32 -26.81 -8.50
CA MET A 1 -4.17 -25.51 -9.18
C MET A 1 -4.00 -24.43 -8.11
N ARG A 2 -3.12 -23.49 -8.35
CA ARG A 2 -2.87 -22.39 -7.45
C ARG A 2 -3.15 -21.07 -8.16
N GLU A 3 -3.96 -20.24 -7.56
CA GLU A 3 -4.26 -18.90 -8.08
C GLU A 3 -3.80 -17.87 -7.07
N VAL A 4 -3.20 -16.79 -7.57
CA VAL A 4 -2.75 -15.67 -6.74
C VAL A 4 -3.36 -14.39 -7.29
N SER A 5 -4.03 -13.66 -6.44
CA SER A 5 -4.49 -12.32 -6.78
C SER A 5 -3.87 -11.30 -5.84
N HIS A 6 -3.72 -10.08 -6.34
CA HIS A 6 -3.07 -9.00 -5.61
C HIS A 6 -4.03 -7.86 -5.37
N GLU A 7 -3.92 -7.25 -4.20
CA GLU A 7 -4.64 -6.03 -3.88
C GLU A 7 -3.66 -5.08 -3.22
N TYR A 8 -3.78 -3.81 -3.54
CA TYR A 8 -2.90 -2.78 -3.01
C TYR A 8 -3.73 -1.77 -2.25
N SER A 9 -3.36 -1.50 -1.01
CA SER A 9 -3.98 -0.48 -0.19
C SER A 9 -3.01 0.70 -0.08
N VAL A 10 -3.53 1.90 -0.31
CA VAL A 10 -2.74 3.13 -0.25
C VAL A 10 -3.22 3.95 0.95
N TYR A 11 -2.30 4.24 1.85
CA TYR A 11 -2.57 4.94 3.10
C TYR A 11 -1.90 6.31 3.10
N VAL A 12 -2.58 7.26 3.70
CA VAL A 12 -2.02 8.57 4.00
C VAL A 12 -1.97 8.72 5.52
N GLY A 13 -0.85 9.12 6.05
CA GLY A 13 -0.74 9.20 7.49
C GLY A 13 0.36 10.10 8.01
N ASP A 14 0.28 10.35 9.31
CA ASP A 14 1.27 11.08 10.08
C ASP A 14 1.52 10.28 11.35
N LYS A 15 2.79 9.88 11.55
CA LYS A 15 3.22 9.07 12.69
C LYS A 15 2.47 7.73 12.73
N GLU A 16 1.55 7.57 13.68
CA GLU A 16 0.80 6.33 13.87
C GLU A 16 -0.62 6.37 13.30
N ASN A 17 -1.01 7.51 12.77
CA ASN A 17 -2.38 7.71 12.29
C ASN A 17 -2.43 7.59 10.78
N TYR A 18 -2.83 6.43 10.28
CA TYR A 18 -2.92 6.16 8.85
C TYR A 18 -4.36 5.88 8.46
N VAL A 19 -4.75 6.45 7.34
CA VAL A 19 -6.09 6.29 6.79
C VAL A 19 -5.97 5.74 5.37
N VAL A 20 -6.74 4.69 5.07
CA VAL A 20 -6.81 4.14 3.72
C VAL A 20 -7.50 5.16 2.82
N LYS A 21 -6.83 5.56 1.75
CA LYS A 21 -7.38 6.51 0.78
C LYS A 21 -7.76 5.85 -0.53
N ALA A 22 -7.15 4.72 -0.86
CA ALA A 22 -7.46 4.03 -2.11
C ALA A 22 -7.11 2.55 -1.99
N GLN A 23 -7.78 1.75 -2.82
CA GLN A 23 -7.45 0.35 -3.01
C GLN A 23 -7.44 0.08 -4.50
N THR A 24 -6.41 -0.61 -4.97
CA THR A 24 -6.25 -0.94 -6.38
C THR A 24 -5.85 -2.40 -6.54
N PHE A 25 -5.95 -2.91 -7.75
CA PHE A 25 -5.55 -4.29 -8.06
C PHE A 25 -4.25 -4.34 -8.88
N SER A 26 -3.65 -3.20 -9.14
CA SER A 26 -2.42 -3.08 -9.93
C SER A 26 -1.40 -2.26 -9.16
N ARG A 27 -0.14 -2.72 -9.18
CA ARG A 27 0.96 -2.00 -8.56
C ARG A 27 1.15 -0.62 -9.20
N ASN A 28 1.04 -0.55 -10.52
CA ASN A 28 1.20 0.73 -11.24
C ASN A 28 0.09 1.72 -10.87
N ASP A 29 -1.14 1.24 -10.73
CA ASP A 29 -2.24 2.09 -10.31
C ASP A 29 -2.02 2.59 -8.87
N ALA A 30 -1.55 1.72 -7.98
CA ALA A 30 -1.25 2.11 -6.62
C ALA A 30 -0.16 3.19 -6.57
N LEU A 31 0.89 3.04 -7.37
CA LEU A 31 1.96 4.03 -7.43
C LEU A 31 1.46 5.36 -7.99
N SER A 32 0.60 5.33 -9.00
CA SER A 32 0.01 6.55 -9.58
C SER A 32 -0.87 7.27 -8.57
N VAL A 33 -1.71 6.54 -7.85
CA VAL A 33 -2.56 7.11 -6.80
C VAL A 33 -1.70 7.67 -5.68
N ALA A 34 -0.69 6.93 -5.25
CA ALA A 34 0.21 7.37 -4.18
C ALA A 34 0.94 8.65 -4.56
N HIS A 35 1.38 8.76 -5.81
CA HIS A 35 2.02 9.98 -6.30
C HIS A 35 1.07 11.17 -6.24
N ALA A 36 -0.17 11.00 -6.71
CA ALA A 36 -1.18 12.06 -6.65
C ALA A 36 -1.47 12.47 -5.20
N LEU A 37 -1.55 11.49 -4.30
CA LEU A 37 -1.78 11.76 -2.88
C LEU A 37 -0.60 12.49 -2.25
N SER A 38 0.63 12.16 -2.65
CA SER A 38 1.81 12.85 -2.11
C SER A 38 1.83 14.32 -2.48
N VAL A 39 1.31 14.68 -3.64
CA VAL A 39 1.17 16.08 -4.07
C VAL A 39 0.05 16.76 -3.30
N GLN A 40 -1.07 16.06 -3.11
CA GLN A 40 -2.23 16.59 -2.39
C GLN A 40 -1.97 16.72 -0.88
N PHE A 41 -1.21 15.79 -0.31
CA PHE A 41 -0.90 15.75 1.13
C PHE A 41 0.62 15.78 1.34
N PRO A 42 1.28 16.91 1.04
CA PRO A 42 2.76 16.96 1.05
C PRO A 42 3.38 16.83 2.43
N ASN A 43 2.58 17.00 3.50
CA ASN A 43 3.06 16.90 4.88
C ASN A 43 2.89 15.51 5.47
N PHE A 44 2.35 14.57 4.68
CA PHE A 44 2.05 13.24 5.18
C PHE A 44 2.87 12.18 4.43
N THR A 45 3.10 11.07 5.11
CA THR A 45 3.72 9.90 4.52
C THR A 45 2.65 9.07 3.79
N ILE A 46 3.01 8.54 2.64
CA ILE A 46 2.15 7.65 1.88
C ILE A 46 2.73 6.24 2.02
N VAL A 47 1.88 5.28 2.33
CA VAL A 47 2.28 3.88 2.46
C VAL A 47 1.43 3.04 1.53
N ILE A 48 2.07 2.17 0.76
CA ILE A 48 1.40 1.21 -0.09
C ILE A 48 1.68 -0.18 0.48
N GLU A 49 0.63 -0.94 0.74
CA GLU A 49 0.74 -2.34 1.16
C GLU A 49 0.19 -3.25 0.08
N GLU A 50 0.99 -4.22 -0.31
CA GLU A 50 0.54 -5.28 -1.21
C GLU A 50 0.01 -6.44 -0.40
N TRP A 51 -1.19 -6.91 -0.73
CA TRP A 51 -1.78 -8.10 -0.15
C TRP A 51 -1.97 -9.14 -1.23
N ARG A 52 -1.59 -10.37 -0.92
CA ARG A 52 -1.71 -11.50 -1.83
C ARG A 52 -2.72 -12.49 -1.28
N PHE A 53 -3.70 -12.79 -2.10
CA PHE A 53 -4.70 -13.80 -1.80
C PHE A 53 -4.34 -15.06 -2.59
N VAL A 54 -4.02 -16.12 -1.89
CA VAL A 54 -3.61 -17.37 -2.50
C VAL A 54 -4.74 -18.38 -2.35
N PHE A 55 -5.19 -18.92 -3.47
CA PHE A 55 -6.17 -19.99 -3.51
C PHE A 55 -5.51 -21.23 -4.10
N SER A 56 -5.50 -22.29 -3.35
CA SER A 56 -4.88 -23.56 -3.74
C SER A 56 -5.84 -24.70 -3.47
N SER A 57 -5.74 -25.77 -4.25
CA SER A 57 -6.45 -27.02 -3.96
C SER A 57 -5.98 -27.62 -2.64
N ASN A 58 -4.77 -27.25 -2.19
CA ASN A 58 -4.29 -27.62 -0.87
C ASN A 58 -4.65 -26.47 0.10
N PHE A 59 -5.55 -26.79 1.02
CA PHE A 59 -6.03 -25.81 2.01
C PHE A 59 -4.89 -25.15 2.78
N LEU A 60 -3.83 -25.91 3.11
CA LEU A 60 -2.71 -25.39 3.89
C LEU A 60 -1.87 -24.36 3.13
N GLU A 61 -1.99 -24.33 1.82
CA GLU A 61 -1.28 -23.36 0.97
C GLU A 61 -2.11 -22.14 0.62
N SER A 62 -3.37 -22.14 1.05
CA SER A 62 -4.28 -21.01 0.81
C SER A 62 -4.17 -20.00 1.93
N GLY A 63 -4.42 -18.72 1.63
CA GLY A 63 -4.45 -17.70 2.65
C GLY A 63 -4.22 -16.31 2.13
N LEU A 64 -4.09 -15.39 3.09
CA LEU A 64 -3.84 -13.98 2.87
C LEU A 64 -2.44 -13.66 3.39
N PHE A 65 -1.61 -13.12 2.52
CA PHE A 65 -0.22 -12.83 2.85
C PHE A 65 0.11 -11.39 2.49
N MET A 66 0.84 -10.72 3.38
CA MET A 66 1.37 -9.40 3.09
C MET A 66 2.63 -9.56 2.22
N GLY A 67 2.66 -8.82 1.14
CA GLY A 67 3.82 -8.77 0.25
C GLY A 67 4.65 -7.52 0.48
N GLU A 68 4.85 -6.75 -0.58
CA GLU A 68 5.69 -5.56 -0.57
C GLU A 68 5.03 -4.43 0.23
N VAL A 69 5.85 -3.67 0.96
CA VAL A 69 5.42 -2.42 1.60
C VAL A 69 6.32 -1.31 1.09
N ILE A 70 5.72 -0.27 0.54
CA ILE A 70 6.44 0.88 0.00
C ILE A 70 6.10 2.09 0.84
N ASN A 71 7.13 2.77 1.34
CA ASN A 71 6.98 4.00 2.11
C ASN A 71 7.45 5.18 1.28
N ILE A 72 6.59 6.16 1.08
CA ILE A 72 6.91 7.41 0.39
C ILE A 72 6.91 8.51 1.45
N PRO A 73 8.09 9.06 1.79
CA PRO A 73 8.18 10.08 2.84
C PRO A 73 7.44 11.36 2.47
N ALA A 74 7.04 12.11 3.49
CA ALA A 74 6.41 13.41 3.29
C ALA A 74 7.33 14.35 2.50
N MET A 75 6.78 15.01 1.48
CA MET A 75 7.56 15.91 0.63
C MET A 75 8.04 17.15 1.37
N ASN A 76 7.19 17.68 2.26
CA ASN A 76 7.50 18.88 3.05
C ASN A 76 7.96 18.51 4.44
N ARG A 77 8.74 17.46 4.54
CA ARG A 77 9.25 17.00 5.81
C ARG A 77 10.20 18.05 6.39
N LYS A 78 9.84 18.60 7.54
CA LYS A 78 10.75 19.43 8.29
C LYS A 78 11.67 18.52 9.08
N GLU A 79 12.95 18.58 8.75
CA GLU A 79 13.94 17.92 9.57
C GLU A 79 13.91 18.57 10.93
N ALA A 80 13.86 17.76 11.98
CA ALA A 80 14.06 18.27 13.33
C ALA A 80 15.48 18.83 13.38
N ALA A 81 15.56 20.10 13.64
CA ALA A 81 16.86 20.74 13.77
C ALA A 81 17.63 20.16 14.94
#